data_fc66ef4e5f9c365cfcd6f5ecb5b8275e
#
_entry.id   fc66ef4e5f9c365cfcd6f5ecb5b8275e
#
_cell.length_a   1.000
_cell.length_b   1.000
_cell.length_c   1.000
_cell.angle_alpha   90.00
_cell.angle_beta   90.00
_cell.angle_gamma   90.00
#
_symmetry.space_group_name_H-M   'P 1'
#
loop_
_entity.id
_entity.type
_entity.pdbx_description
1 polymer ?
#
loop_
_entity_poly.entity_id
_entity_poly.type
_entity_poly.pdbx_seq_one_letter_code
_entity_poly.pdbx_strand_id
1 'polypeptide(L)'
;MSIHKSLKAAAGALLLALAATQGAVAMADTCPAAEAEQGQNVFARDCSVCHSAQKDGPGMMGPNLHGVVGRMSGSLAGFSYSEAMKTRGAAWSRDSIDAFITQPQAAVPGTYMPFAGLADAAERRAVTCWLSQQH
;
A
#
# COMPACT_ATOMS: atom_id res chain seq x y z
N MET A 1 -48.28 -43.56 59.90
CA MET A 1 -47.58 -44.06 58.71
C MET A 1 -47.59 -42.95 57.67
N SER A 2 -46.59 -42.11 57.66
CA SER A 2 -46.52 -40.92 56.75
C SER A 2 -45.23 -41.04 55.94
N ILE A 3 -45.39 -41.11 54.67
CA ILE A 3 -44.29 -41.21 53.69
C ILE A 3 -44.05 -39.80 53.12
N HIS A 4 -42.99 -39.16 53.56
CA HIS A 4 -42.55 -37.92 52.92
C HIS A 4 -41.64 -38.23 51.74
N LYS A 5 -42.16 -37.90 50.53
CA LYS A 5 -41.36 -37.93 49.29
C LYS A 5 -40.66 -36.59 49.13
N SER A 6 -39.34 -36.62 49.31
CA SER A 6 -38.47 -35.43 48.99
C SER A 6 -38.28 -35.29 47.50
N LEU A 7 -38.74 -34.16 46.96
CA LEU A 7 -38.52 -33.77 45.57
C LEU A 7 -37.16 -33.02 45.50
N LYS A 8 -36.16 -33.59 44.87
CA LYS A 8 -34.88 -32.94 44.59
C LYS A 8 -35.02 -32.15 43.29
N ALA A 9 -35.04 -30.86 43.40
CA ALA A 9 -34.97 -29.96 42.24
C ALA A 9 -33.51 -29.91 41.75
N ALA A 10 -33.28 -30.36 40.54
CA ALA A 10 -32.02 -30.21 39.85
C ALA A 10 -32.03 -28.84 39.13
N ALA A 11 -31.26 -27.90 39.66
CA ALA A 11 -31.00 -26.63 38.97
C ALA A 11 -29.92 -26.85 37.91
N GLY A 12 -30.32 -26.93 36.67
CA GLY A 12 -29.43 -26.94 35.51
C GLY A 12 -28.91 -25.52 35.22
N ALA A 13 -27.64 -25.26 35.53
CA ALA A 13 -26.97 -24.02 35.14
C ALA A 13 -26.63 -24.07 33.64
N LEU A 14 -27.35 -23.32 32.84
CA LEU A 14 -27.08 -23.13 31.41
C LEU A 14 -25.97 -22.10 31.26
N LEU A 15 -24.72 -22.53 31.08
CA LEU A 15 -23.60 -21.68 30.75
C LEU A 15 -23.69 -21.28 29.27
N LEU A 16 -24.17 -20.05 28.99
CA LEU A 16 -24.03 -19.45 27.67
C LEU A 16 -22.56 -19.06 27.45
N ALA A 17 -21.86 -19.85 26.66
CA ALA A 17 -20.55 -19.47 26.12
C ALA A 17 -20.76 -18.39 25.04
N LEU A 18 -20.52 -17.12 25.35
CA LEU A 18 -20.35 -16.06 24.35
C LEU A 18 -19.05 -16.33 23.60
N ALA A 19 -19.15 -16.90 22.40
CA ALA A 19 -18.04 -16.94 21.47
C ALA A 19 -17.82 -15.52 20.93
N ALA A 20 -16.81 -14.82 21.48
CA ALA A 20 -16.32 -13.56 20.92
C ALA A 20 -15.68 -13.88 19.56
N THR A 21 -16.39 -13.69 18.47
CA THR A 21 -15.82 -13.66 17.13
C THR A 21 -14.98 -12.39 17.02
N GLN A 22 -13.68 -12.52 17.28
CA GLN A 22 -12.72 -11.48 16.93
C GLN A 22 -12.67 -11.45 15.40
N GLY A 23 -13.46 -10.56 14.81
CA GLY A 23 -13.35 -10.23 13.40
C GLY A 23 -11.93 -9.70 13.17
N ALA A 24 -11.14 -10.43 12.38
CA ALA A 24 -9.91 -9.89 11.84
C ALA A 24 -10.28 -8.64 11.05
N VAL A 25 -10.10 -7.45 11.62
CA VAL A 25 -10.12 -6.19 10.89
C VAL A 25 -8.98 -6.35 9.89
N ALA A 26 -9.33 -6.57 8.62
CA ALA A 26 -8.35 -6.40 7.54
C ALA A 26 -7.76 -5.01 7.79
N MET A 27 -6.46 -4.96 8.09
CA MET A 27 -5.72 -3.71 8.14
C MET A 27 -5.84 -3.14 6.74
N ALA A 28 -6.85 -2.28 6.54
CA ALA A 28 -6.90 -1.46 5.36
C ALA A 28 -5.53 -0.80 5.24
N ASP A 29 -5.06 -0.67 4.03
CA ASP A 29 -3.73 -0.15 3.63
C ASP A 29 -3.57 1.30 4.11
N THR A 30 -3.62 1.47 5.43
CA THR A 30 -3.56 2.76 6.11
C THR A 30 -2.13 3.25 6.10
N CYS A 31 -1.95 4.46 5.62
CA CYS A 31 -0.68 5.15 5.66
C CYS A 31 -0.65 6.04 6.93
N PRO A 32 0.07 5.67 8.00
CA PRO A 32 0.18 6.48 9.19
C PRO A 32 0.84 7.84 8.89
N ALA A 33 0.42 8.90 9.58
CA ALA A 33 0.91 10.26 9.32
C ALA A 33 2.45 10.37 9.42
N ALA A 34 3.06 9.72 10.43
CA ALA A 34 4.51 9.73 10.59
C ALA A 34 5.23 9.02 9.44
N GLU A 35 4.65 7.92 8.90
CA GLU A 35 5.20 7.21 7.74
C GLU A 35 5.03 8.05 6.46
N ALA A 36 3.90 8.74 6.30
CA ALA A 36 3.67 9.66 5.20
C ALA A 36 4.65 10.83 5.19
N GLU A 37 4.94 11.43 6.36
CA GLU A 37 5.93 12.49 6.50
C GLU A 37 7.33 12.01 6.12
N GLN A 38 7.73 10.83 6.61
CA GLN A 38 8.98 10.20 6.19
C GLN A 38 9.01 9.97 4.67
N GLY A 39 7.91 9.47 4.10
CA GLY A 39 7.77 9.24 2.66
C GLY A 39 7.89 10.51 1.83
N GLN A 40 7.31 11.63 2.29
CA GLN A 40 7.49 12.93 1.67
C GLN A 40 8.95 13.37 1.66
N ASN A 41 9.68 13.15 2.76
CA ASN A 41 11.09 13.50 2.85
C ASN A 41 11.95 12.64 1.89
N VAL A 42 11.65 11.33 1.81
CA VAL A 42 12.31 10.42 0.85
C VAL A 42 12.02 10.87 -0.59
N PHE A 43 10.77 11.18 -0.91
CA PHE A 43 10.39 11.68 -2.24
C PHE A 43 11.15 12.97 -2.59
N ALA A 44 11.20 13.92 -1.66
CA ALA A 44 11.89 15.19 -1.86
C ALA A 44 13.40 14.99 -2.13
N ARG A 45 14.03 14.05 -1.44
CA ARG A 45 15.46 13.77 -1.56
C ARG A 45 15.82 13.00 -2.84
N ASP A 46 15.05 11.95 -3.17
CA ASP A 46 15.46 10.94 -4.17
C ASP A 46 14.65 10.97 -5.46
N CYS A 47 13.42 11.53 -5.44
CA CYS A 47 12.49 11.42 -6.56
C CYS A 47 12.18 12.77 -7.22
N SER A 48 12.13 13.84 -6.42
CA SER A 48 11.64 15.15 -6.88
C SER A 48 12.50 15.82 -7.94
N VAL A 49 13.74 15.39 -8.13
CA VAL A 49 14.62 15.87 -9.21
C VAL A 49 14.08 15.46 -10.60
N CYS A 50 13.33 14.36 -10.67
CA CYS A 50 12.79 13.83 -11.92
C CYS A 50 11.26 13.79 -11.96
N HIS A 51 10.58 13.77 -10.83
CA HIS A 51 9.13 13.60 -10.73
C HIS A 51 8.45 14.72 -9.94
N SER A 52 7.27 15.12 -10.39
CA SER A 52 6.29 15.82 -9.58
C SER A 52 5.28 14.82 -9.02
N ALA A 53 4.73 15.06 -7.84
CA ALA A 53 3.57 14.35 -7.31
C ALA A 53 2.40 15.31 -7.04
N GLN A 54 2.50 16.56 -7.49
CA GLN A 54 1.44 17.55 -7.38
C GLN A 54 0.41 17.36 -8.49
N LYS A 55 -0.86 17.56 -8.18
CA LYS A 55 -1.92 17.63 -9.20
C LYS A 55 -1.55 18.70 -10.23
N ASP A 56 -1.63 18.35 -11.49
CA ASP A 56 -1.30 19.26 -12.61
C ASP A 56 0.12 19.86 -12.54
N GLY A 57 1.01 19.18 -11.79
CA GLY A 57 2.42 19.59 -11.70
C GLY A 57 3.13 19.55 -13.06
N PRO A 58 4.25 20.30 -13.19
CA PRO A 58 4.95 20.45 -14.46
C PRO A 58 5.45 19.11 -15.01
N GLY A 59 5.56 19.02 -16.33
CA GLY A 59 6.30 17.94 -17.00
C GLY A 59 7.78 18.01 -16.63
N MET A 60 8.35 16.85 -16.29
CA MET A 60 9.74 16.69 -15.87
C MET A 60 10.40 15.55 -16.66
N MET A 61 11.64 15.17 -16.29
CA MET A 61 12.32 14.03 -16.92
C MET A 61 11.57 12.70 -16.70
N GLY A 62 10.88 12.56 -15.56
CA GLY A 62 10.00 11.45 -15.23
C GLY A 62 8.52 11.85 -15.32
N PRO A 63 7.61 10.87 -15.38
CA PRO A 63 6.18 11.14 -15.35
C PRO A 63 5.74 11.74 -14.02
N ASN A 64 4.66 12.54 -14.04
CA ASN A 64 4.02 12.99 -12.83
C ASN A 64 3.43 11.78 -12.06
N LEU A 65 3.73 11.70 -10.76
CA LEU A 65 3.31 10.60 -9.88
C LEU A 65 2.03 10.88 -9.08
N HIS A 66 1.37 12.05 -9.28
CA HIS A 66 0.03 12.27 -8.73
C HIS A 66 -0.93 11.19 -9.26
N GLY A 67 -1.64 10.49 -8.37
CA GLY A 67 -2.54 9.39 -8.73
C GLY A 67 -1.83 8.17 -9.34
N VAL A 68 -0.55 7.95 -9.01
CA VAL A 68 0.20 6.81 -9.57
C VAL A 68 -0.32 5.46 -9.05
N VAL A 69 -0.73 5.38 -7.78
CA VAL A 69 -1.33 4.17 -7.23
C VAL A 69 -2.70 3.92 -7.87
N GLY A 70 -2.90 2.76 -8.44
CA GLY A 70 -4.07 2.39 -9.23
C GLY A 70 -3.98 2.71 -10.72
N ARG A 71 -3.01 3.53 -11.16
CA ARG A 71 -2.81 3.88 -12.57
C ARG A 71 -2.08 2.77 -13.33
N MET A 72 -2.52 2.49 -14.55
CA MET A 72 -1.84 1.54 -15.44
C MET A 72 -0.42 2.02 -15.76
N SER A 73 0.55 1.09 -15.77
CA SER A 73 1.93 1.41 -16.17
C SER A 73 1.97 1.96 -17.59
N GLY A 74 2.81 2.96 -17.82
CA GLY A 74 3.00 3.54 -19.14
C GLY A 74 1.82 4.32 -19.71
N SER A 75 0.81 4.69 -18.89
CA SER A 75 -0.47 5.23 -19.37
C SER A 75 -0.68 6.73 -19.21
N LEU A 76 0.22 7.45 -18.53
CA LEU A 76 0.05 8.90 -18.36
C LEU A 76 0.17 9.61 -19.72
N ALA A 77 -0.89 10.32 -20.11
CA ALA A 77 -0.91 11.07 -21.35
C ALA A 77 0.19 12.15 -21.38
N GLY A 78 0.79 12.33 -22.54
CA GLY A 78 1.82 13.37 -22.76
C GLY A 78 3.21 13.01 -22.26
N PHE A 79 3.43 11.80 -21.68
CA PHE A 79 4.75 11.33 -21.31
C PHE A 79 5.24 10.18 -22.21
N SER A 80 6.51 10.24 -22.65
CA SER A 80 7.13 9.24 -23.49
C SER A 80 7.76 8.13 -22.66
N TYR A 81 7.03 7.03 -22.50
CA TYR A 81 7.51 5.84 -21.79
C TYR A 81 8.34 4.90 -22.69
N SER A 82 9.22 4.10 -22.08
CA SER A 82 9.82 2.95 -22.74
C SER A 82 8.78 1.90 -23.16
N GLU A 83 9.07 1.09 -24.18
CA GLU A 83 8.19 -0.01 -24.54
C GLU A 83 8.01 -1.02 -23.39
N ALA A 84 9.08 -1.29 -22.64
CA ALA A 84 9.01 -2.14 -21.46
C ALA A 84 7.99 -1.64 -20.43
N MET A 85 7.91 -0.32 -20.22
CA MET A 85 6.93 0.26 -19.26
C MET A 85 5.50 0.22 -19.82
N LYS A 86 5.31 0.45 -21.12
CA LYS A 86 3.99 0.38 -21.79
C LYS A 86 3.43 -1.05 -21.79
N THR A 87 4.29 -2.03 -22.06
CA THR A 87 3.90 -3.44 -22.19
C THR A 87 3.80 -4.19 -20.87
N ARG A 88 4.21 -3.58 -19.74
CA ARG A 88 4.10 -4.18 -18.42
C ARG A 88 2.65 -4.61 -18.09
N GLY A 89 1.65 -3.87 -18.56
CA GLY A 89 0.25 -4.30 -18.57
C GLY A 89 -0.41 -4.45 -17.19
N ALA A 90 0.12 -3.79 -16.15
CA ALA A 90 -0.42 -3.86 -14.78
C ALA A 90 -0.57 -2.48 -14.17
N ALA A 91 -1.60 -2.31 -13.34
CA ALA A 91 -1.74 -1.13 -12.51
C ALA A 91 -0.68 -1.11 -11.40
N TRP A 92 -0.29 0.08 -11.01
CA TRP A 92 0.61 0.27 -9.88
C TRP A 92 -0.13 0.07 -8.56
N SER A 93 0.41 -0.77 -7.69
CA SER A 93 0.09 -0.85 -6.27
C SER A 93 1.28 -0.36 -5.45
N ARG A 94 1.09 -0.12 -4.15
CA ARG A 94 2.21 0.18 -3.25
C ARG A 94 3.30 -0.88 -3.33
N ASP A 95 2.92 -2.17 -3.29
CA ASP A 95 3.87 -3.29 -3.36
C ASP A 95 4.62 -3.34 -4.70
N SER A 96 3.92 -3.10 -5.81
CA SER A 96 4.57 -3.12 -7.13
C SER A 96 5.47 -1.91 -7.36
N ILE A 97 5.17 -0.75 -6.76
CA ILE A 97 6.06 0.41 -6.74
C ILE A 97 7.28 0.11 -5.86
N ASP A 98 7.09 -0.47 -4.66
CA ASP A 98 8.19 -0.89 -3.78
C ASP A 98 9.16 -1.81 -4.52
N ALA A 99 8.64 -2.87 -5.14
CA ALA A 99 9.44 -3.81 -5.92
C ALA A 99 10.18 -3.12 -7.09
N PHE A 100 9.51 -2.19 -7.79
CA PHE A 100 10.11 -1.46 -8.90
C PHE A 100 11.23 -0.53 -8.44
N ILE A 101 11.02 0.27 -7.38
CA ILE A 101 12.03 1.22 -6.90
C ILE A 101 13.15 0.56 -6.09
N THR A 102 13.04 -0.72 -5.76
CA THR A 102 14.16 -1.49 -5.20
C THR A 102 15.32 -1.57 -6.20
N GLN A 103 15.01 -1.88 -7.45
CA GLN A 103 15.98 -1.93 -8.55
C GLN A 103 15.24 -1.83 -9.90
N PRO A 104 15.01 -0.63 -10.44
CA PRO A 104 14.15 -0.42 -11.60
C PRO A 104 14.52 -1.22 -12.84
N GLN A 105 15.81 -1.31 -13.17
CA GLN A 105 16.29 -2.05 -14.35
C GLN A 105 16.14 -3.57 -14.23
N ALA A 106 16.14 -4.09 -13.00
CA ALA A 106 15.87 -5.52 -12.77
C ALA A 106 14.36 -5.81 -12.78
N ALA A 107 13.56 -4.92 -12.22
CA ALA A 107 12.10 -5.09 -12.12
C ALA A 107 11.40 -4.88 -13.48
N VAL A 108 11.86 -3.92 -14.28
CA VAL A 108 11.36 -3.63 -15.65
C VAL A 108 12.56 -3.43 -16.57
N PRO A 109 13.15 -4.51 -17.10
CA PRO A 109 14.29 -4.42 -18.01
C PRO A 109 13.96 -3.56 -19.23
N GLY A 110 14.78 -2.55 -19.50
CA GLY A 110 14.55 -1.60 -20.59
C GLY A 110 13.71 -0.37 -20.19
N THR A 111 13.41 -0.18 -18.91
CA THR A 111 12.86 1.10 -18.42
C THR A 111 13.86 2.23 -18.69
N TYR A 112 13.32 3.41 -19.03
CA TYR A 112 14.14 4.61 -19.19
C TYR A 112 14.52 5.29 -17.86
N MET A 113 13.99 4.82 -16.73
CA MET A 113 14.30 5.36 -15.42
C MET A 113 15.73 5.01 -15.01
N PRO A 114 16.67 5.99 -14.90
CA PRO A 114 18.08 5.73 -14.65
C PRO A 114 18.41 5.63 -13.14
N PHE A 115 17.41 5.43 -12.30
CA PHE A 115 17.55 5.34 -10.85
C PHE A 115 18.21 4.01 -10.44
N ALA A 116 19.23 4.08 -9.57
CA ALA A 116 19.94 2.88 -9.13
C ALA A 116 19.13 1.98 -8.20
N GLY A 117 18.11 2.55 -7.57
CA GLY A 117 17.27 1.89 -6.59
C GLY A 117 17.39 2.45 -5.18
N LEU A 118 16.41 2.15 -4.35
CA LEU A 118 16.34 2.52 -2.94
C LEU A 118 16.47 1.26 -2.10
N ALA A 119 17.63 1.07 -1.45
CA ALA A 119 17.92 -0.18 -0.73
C ALA A 119 17.14 -0.33 0.58
N ASP A 120 16.89 0.78 1.29
CA ASP A 120 16.22 0.76 2.59
C ASP A 120 14.71 0.45 2.44
N ALA A 121 14.29 -0.68 3.01
CA ALA A 121 12.90 -1.13 2.94
C ALA A 121 11.92 -0.24 3.71
N ALA A 122 12.37 0.42 4.79
CA ALA A 122 11.51 1.33 5.54
C ALA A 122 11.27 2.62 4.74
N GLU A 123 12.29 3.14 4.07
CA GLU A 123 12.16 4.29 3.18
C GLU A 123 11.26 3.98 1.97
N ARG A 124 11.38 2.78 1.37
CA ARG A 124 10.49 2.37 0.27
C ARG A 124 9.04 2.29 0.72
N ARG A 125 8.76 1.67 1.88
CA ARG A 125 7.39 1.65 2.45
C ARG A 125 6.87 3.05 2.69
N ALA A 126 7.69 3.92 3.27
CA ALA A 126 7.31 5.30 3.57
C ALA A 126 6.96 6.07 2.29
N VAL A 127 7.79 6.03 1.26
CA VAL A 127 7.52 6.77 0.02
C VAL A 127 6.32 6.21 -0.75
N THR A 128 6.11 4.90 -0.76
CA THR A 128 4.91 4.29 -1.39
C THR A 128 3.65 4.59 -0.61
N CYS A 129 3.73 4.64 0.72
CA CYS A 129 2.68 5.11 1.61
C CYS A 129 2.29 6.57 1.27
N TRP A 130 3.25 7.48 1.24
CA TRP A 130 2.99 8.88 0.89
C TRP A 130 2.42 9.03 -0.53
N LEU A 131 2.97 8.32 -1.52
CA LEU A 131 2.46 8.34 -2.90
C LEU A 131 1.00 7.87 -3.00
N SER A 132 0.58 6.93 -2.17
CA SER A 132 -0.81 6.46 -2.16
C SER A 132 -1.82 7.54 -1.71
N GLN A 133 -1.36 8.60 -1.09
CA GLN A 133 -2.18 9.73 -0.66
C GLN A 133 -2.22 10.88 -1.69
N GLN A 134 -1.43 10.80 -2.75
CA GLN A 134 -1.35 11.85 -3.80
C GLN A 134 -2.40 11.58 -4.88
N HIS A 135 -3.68 11.92 -4.64
CA HIS A 135 -4.82 11.72 -5.58
C HIS A 135 -5.86 12.84 -5.49
#